data_0888af64dd8c7d064d95187347d1ef80
#
_entry.id   0888af64dd8c7d064d95187347d1ef80
#
_cell.length_a   1.000
_cell.length_b   1.000
_cell.length_c   1.000
_cell.angle_alpha   90.00
_cell.angle_beta   90.00
_cell.angle_gamma   90.00
#
_symmetry.space_group_name_H-M   'P 1'
#
loop_
_entity.id
_entity.type
_entity.pdbx_description
1 polymer ?
#
loop_
_entity_poly.entity_id
_entity_poly.type
_entity_poly.pdbx_seq_one_letter_code
_entity_poly.pdbx_strand_id
1 'polypeptide(L)'
;MAQHVTLERAECSAQLAPWVENYWSLRWDLPPDTSYLSSTLPHPACNLSVERGIRRDGVDDDPVVVTGVVTRRFDVTIRGAGWVYAAKFRPGGLAALTGAHARDLRDVTVAATTVFDPATTDALRDLAGTDGGRETFDDALARLATTPTDDYLLLLEVIAAMLADRSLLRVAEVEQRCGVGTRTLQRLFERYVGVTPKWVLSRYRMHDVVTDLDAGYGGSLADLAAKYGWFDQAHFTREFTDLIGVPPGSYQRRER
;
A
#
# COMPACT_ATOMS: atom_id res chain seq x y z
N MET A 1 -21.62 12.19 -4.11
CA MET A 1 -20.82 10.96 -4.23
C MET A 1 -20.50 10.30 -2.88
N ALA A 2 -20.20 11.03 -1.83
CA ALA A 2 -19.95 10.46 -0.50
C ALA A 2 -21.11 9.66 0.16
N GLN A 3 -22.32 9.74 -0.37
CA GLN A 3 -23.50 9.03 0.16
C GLN A 3 -23.58 7.54 -0.23
N HIS A 4 -22.80 7.09 -1.22
CA HIS A 4 -22.88 5.74 -1.76
C HIS A 4 -21.63 4.89 -1.56
N VAL A 5 -20.60 5.45 -0.92
CA VAL A 5 -19.31 4.77 -0.68
C VAL A 5 -18.88 5.01 0.75
N THR A 6 -18.69 3.94 1.51
CA THR A 6 -18.24 4.00 2.91
C THR A 6 -16.89 3.31 3.04
N LEU A 7 -15.90 4.02 3.57
CA LEU A 7 -14.56 3.50 3.88
C LEU A 7 -14.38 3.49 5.40
N GLU A 8 -14.04 2.35 5.95
CA GLU A 8 -13.76 2.17 7.37
C GLU A 8 -12.37 1.58 7.57
N ARG A 9 -11.79 1.80 8.76
CA ARG A 9 -10.52 1.20 9.16
C ARG A 9 -10.63 0.64 10.58
N ALA A 10 -9.93 -0.47 10.82
CA ALA A 10 -9.83 -1.12 12.12
C ALA A 10 -8.38 -1.53 12.40
N GLU A 11 -8.00 -1.53 13.65
CA GLU A 11 -6.71 -2.05 14.08
C GLU A 11 -6.73 -3.59 14.10
N CYS A 12 -5.61 -4.21 13.76
CA CYS A 12 -5.41 -5.65 13.95
C CYS A 12 -5.12 -5.98 15.42
N SER A 13 -5.18 -7.25 15.77
CA SER A 13 -4.74 -7.73 17.09
C SER A 13 -3.26 -7.44 17.33
N ALA A 14 -2.86 -7.32 18.61
CA ALA A 14 -1.47 -7.10 19.00
C ALA A 14 -0.52 -8.21 18.49
N GLN A 15 -1.04 -9.44 18.37
CA GLN A 15 -0.31 -10.59 17.83
C GLN A 15 0.11 -10.36 16.37
N LEU A 16 -0.73 -9.71 15.56
CA LEU A 16 -0.49 -9.45 14.14
C LEU A 16 0.18 -8.11 13.85
N ALA A 17 0.26 -7.23 14.83
CA ALA A 17 0.82 -5.88 14.68
C ALA A 17 2.24 -5.82 14.06
N PRO A 18 3.13 -6.83 14.20
CA PRO A 18 4.41 -6.82 13.47
C PRO A 18 4.25 -6.87 11.95
N TRP A 19 3.22 -7.52 11.41
CA TRP A 19 3.05 -7.76 9.98
C TRP A 19 1.92 -6.97 9.35
N VAL A 20 0.82 -6.78 10.06
CA VAL A 20 -0.39 -6.08 9.59
C VAL A 20 -0.38 -4.64 10.10
N GLU A 21 -0.60 -3.69 9.20
CA GLU A 21 -0.69 -2.27 9.56
C GLU A 21 -2.09 -1.93 10.08
N ASN A 22 -3.10 -2.31 9.35
CA ASN A 22 -4.51 -2.15 9.69
C ASN A 22 -5.40 -3.02 8.80
N TYR A 23 -6.65 -3.15 9.18
CA TYR A 23 -7.71 -3.58 8.29
C TYR A 23 -8.43 -2.37 7.71
N TRP A 24 -8.99 -2.54 6.52
CA TRP A 24 -9.87 -1.54 5.91
C TRP A 24 -11.00 -2.23 5.17
N SER A 25 -12.16 -1.58 5.14
CA SER A 25 -13.29 -2.02 4.33
C SER A 25 -13.80 -0.90 3.46
N LEU A 26 -14.29 -1.27 2.30
CA LEU A 26 -14.99 -0.40 1.37
C LEU A 26 -16.32 -1.06 1.01
N ARG A 27 -17.42 -0.32 1.19
CA ARG A 27 -18.76 -0.75 0.78
C ARG A 27 -19.35 0.30 -0.15
N TRP A 28 -20.00 -0.15 -1.20
CA TRP A 28 -20.67 0.78 -2.13
C TRP A 28 -22.00 0.21 -2.59
N ASP A 29 -22.93 1.13 -2.89
CA ASP A 29 -24.20 0.88 -3.56
C ASP A 29 -24.47 2.07 -4.51
N LEU A 30 -24.05 1.90 -5.76
CA LEU A 30 -24.10 2.95 -6.77
C LEU A 30 -25.43 2.85 -7.55
N PRO A 31 -26.04 3.99 -7.92
CA PRO A 31 -27.20 4.00 -8.79
C PRO A 31 -26.95 3.25 -10.11
N PRO A 32 -27.98 2.69 -10.74
CA PRO A 32 -27.87 2.06 -12.06
C PRO A 32 -27.15 2.99 -13.05
N ASP A 33 -26.36 2.38 -13.94
CA ASP A 33 -25.60 3.06 -15.00
C ASP A 33 -24.53 4.06 -14.52
N THR A 34 -24.26 4.10 -13.22
CA THR A 34 -23.15 4.89 -12.68
C THR A 34 -21.92 4.02 -12.42
N SER A 35 -20.75 4.65 -12.52
CA SER A 35 -19.48 4.03 -12.14
C SER A 35 -18.63 5.02 -11.35
N TYR A 36 -17.81 4.50 -10.46
CA TYR A 36 -16.85 5.30 -9.71
C TYR A 36 -15.45 4.73 -9.91
N LEU A 37 -14.51 5.61 -10.31
CA LEU A 37 -13.09 5.27 -10.40
C LEU A 37 -12.43 5.50 -9.04
N SER A 38 -12.13 4.40 -8.35
CA SER A 38 -11.32 4.43 -7.13
C SER A 38 -9.85 4.41 -7.51
N SER A 39 -9.13 5.46 -7.16
CA SER A 39 -7.68 5.58 -7.43
C SER A 39 -6.91 5.60 -6.13
N THR A 40 -5.90 4.74 -6.04
CA THR A 40 -5.02 4.67 -4.87
C THR A 40 -3.58 4.94 -5.28
N LEU A 41 -2.93 5.81 -4.52
CA LEU A 41 -1.50 6.07 -4.71
C LEU A 41 -0.69 4.83 -4.32
N PRO A 42 0.37 4.52 -5.08
CA PRO A 42 1.29 3.46 -4.74
C PRO A 42 1.86 3.62 -3.32
N HIS A 43 1.80 2.54 -2.57
CA HIS A 43 2.38 2.42 -1.24
C HIS A 43 3.19 1.12 -1.17
N PRO A 44 4.31 1.05 -0.43
CA PRO A 44 5.12 -0.17 -0.31
C PRO A 44 4.47 -1.22 0.60
N ALA A 45 3.19 -1.50 0.36
CA ALA A 45 2.37 -2.42 1.14
C ALA A 45 1.61 -3.36 0.22
N CYS A 46 1.52 -4.62 0.62
CA CYS A 46 0.61 -5.61 0.02
C CYS A 46 -0.73 -5.58 0.74
N ASN A 47 -1.76 -6.06 0.07
CA ASN A 47 -3.08 -6.28 0.66
C ASN A 47 -3.53 -7.72 0.41
N LEU A 48 -4.12 -8.35 1.43
CA LEU A 48 -4.96 -9.54 1.31
C LEU A 48 -6.39 -9.05 1.43
N SER A 49 -7.23 -9.31 0.43
CA SER A 49 -8.60 -8.83 0.41
C SER A 49 -9.61 -9.91 0.06
N VAL A 50 -10.80 -9.78 0.61
CA VAL A 50 -12.03 -10.44 0.14
C VAL A 50 -12.82 -9.41 -0.62
N GLU A 51 -13.15 -9.68 -1.89
CA GLU A 51 -13.76 -8.72 -2.80
C GLU A 51 -15.06 -9.29 -3.38
N ARG A 52 -16.15 -8.51 -3.31
CA ARG A 52 -17.44 -8.85 -3.89
C ARG A 52 -17.96 -7.69 -4.74
N GLY A 53 -18.45 -8.00 -5.96
CA GLY A 53 -18.90 -6.96 -6.88
C GLY A 53 -17.79 -6.28 -7.68
N ILE A 54 -16.55 -6.79 -7.59
CA ILE A 54 -15.39 -6.37 -8.41
C ILE A 54 -14.89 -7.60 -9.18
N ARG A 55 -14.40 -7.37 -10.40
CA ARG A 55 -13.61 -8.35 -11.15
C ARG A 55 -12.20 -7.83 -11.31
N ARG A 56 -11.22 -8.72 -11.15
CA ARG A 56 -9.81 -8.45 -11.35
C ARG A 56 -9.32 -9.18 -12.58
N ASP A 57 -8.60 -8.50 -13.45
CA ASP A 57 -7.93 -9.12 -14.59
C ASP A 57 -6.87 -10.10 -14.09
N GLY A 58 -6.85 -11.31 -14.68
CA GLY A 58 -5.85 -12.34 -14.36
C GLY A 58 -6.13 -13.12 -13.07
N VAL A 59 -7.25 -12.87 -12.41
CA VAL A 59 -7.73 -13.69 -11.28
C VAL A 59 -9.07 -14.30 -11.70
N ASP A 60 -9.17 -15.62 -11.68
CA ASP A 60 -10.42 -16.33 -11.83
C ASP A 60 -11.42 -15.86 -10.75
N ASP A 61 -12.67 -16.26 -10.79
CA ASP A 61 -13.75 -15.76 -9.90
C ASP A 61 -13.52 -16.01 -8.38
N ASP A 62 -12.26 -16.23 -7.92
CA ASP A 62 -11.93 -16.33 -6.50
C ASP A 62 -12.00 -14.94 -5.84
N PRO A 63 -12.87 -14.76 -4.84
CA PRO A 63 -13.02 -13.49 -4.16
C PRO A 63 -11.85 -13.13 -3.23
N VAL A 64 -11.01 -14.09 -2.88
CA VAL A 64 -9.89 -13.89 -1.95
C VAL A 64 -8.61 -13.69 -2.76
N VAL A 65 -8.09 -12.48 -2.74
CA VAL A 65 -6.95 -12.10 -3.58
C VAL A 65 -5.84 -11.44 -2.77
N VAL A 66 -4.61 -11.57 -3.27
CA VAL A 66 -3.43 -10.83 -2.81
C VAL A 66 -3.05 -9.83 -3.88
N THR A 67 -3.06 -8.55 -3.53
CA THR A 67 -2.47 -7.49 -4.35
C THR A 67 -1.09 -7.15 -3.78
N GLY A 68 -0.07 -7.35 -4.57
CA GLY A 68 1.31 -7.03 -4.22
C GLY A 68 1.58 -5.53 -4.20
N VAL A 69 2.85 -5.16 -4.02
CA VAL A 69 3.25 -3.74 -4.11
C VAL A 69 3.02 -3.25 -5.54
N VAL A 70 2.09 -2.31 -5.69
CA VAL A 70 1.83 -1.65 -6.96
C VAL A 70 2.77 -0.46 -7.12
N THR A 71 3.46 -0.38 -8.27
CA THR A 71 4.44 0.68 -8.53
C THR A 71 3.88 1.87 -9.29
N ARG A 72 2.66 1.75 -9.81
CA ARG A 72 1.91 2.77 -10.54
C ARG A 72 0.62 3.08 -9.81
N ARG A 73 -0.08 4.14 -10.22
CA ARG A 73 -1.42 4.43 -9.71
C ARG A 73 -2.32 3.21 -9.92
N PHE A 74 -2.99 2.81 -8.86
CA PHE A 74 -3.87 1.66 -8.86
C PHE A 74 -5.32 2.14 -9.00
N ASP A 75 -5.90 1.87 -10.14
CA ASP A 75 -7.23 2.31 -10.51
C ASP A 75 -8.20 1.11 -10.57
N VAL A 76 -9.33 1.23 -9.89
CA VAL A 76 -10.40 0.25 -9.90
C VAL A 76 -11.72 0.93 -10.20
N THR A 77 -12.42 0.48 -11.24
CA THR A 77 -13.77 0.96 -11.52
C THR A 77 -14.78 0.08 -10.80
N ILE A 78 -15.54 0.67 -9.87
CA ILE A 78 -16.63 0.00 -9.17
C ILE A 78 -17.96 0.40 -9.79
N ARG A 79 -18.93 -0.54 -9.77
CA ARG A 79 -20.29 -0.38 -10.32
C ARG A 79 -21.28 -1.14 -9.44
N GLY A 80 -22.58 -0.76 -9.51
CA GLY A 80 -23.62 -1.43 -8.75
C GLY A 80 -23.33 -1.49 -7.26
N ALA A 81 -23.62 -2.61 -6.62
CA ALA A 81 -23.36 -2.85 -5.21
C ALA A 81 -22.22 -3.84 -5.00
N GLY A 82 -21.43 -3.61 -3.96
CA GLY A 82 -20.31 -4.49 -3.60
C GLY A 82 -19.60 -4.07 -2.33
N TRP A 83 -18.61 -4.86 -1.97
CA TRP A 83 -17.75 -4.56 -0.83
C TRP A 83 -16.38 -5.21 -0.96
N VAL A 84 -15.43 -4.65 -0.24
CA VAL A 84 -14.09 -5.19 0.00
C VAL A 84 -13.83 -5.15 1.50
N TYR A 85 -13.25 -6.23 2.04
CA TYR A 85 -12.59 -6.21 3.34
C TYR A 85 -11.14 -6.66 3.17
N ALA A 86 -10.18 -5.95 3.74
CA ALA A 86 -8.77 -6.20 3.47
C ALA A 86 -7.87 -5.99 4.69
N ALA A 87 -6.82 -6.82 4.75
CA ALA A 87 -5.65 -6.59 5.57
C ALA A 87 -4.59 -5.85 4.75
N LYS A 88 -4.21 -4.66 5.18
CA LYS A 88 -3.05 -3.93 4.69
C LYS A 88 -1.83 -4.37 5.49
N PHE A 89 -0.87 -4.98 4.83
CA PHE A 89 0.38 -5.38 5.47
C PHE A 89 1.33 -4.18 5.63
N ARG A 90 2.15 -4.21 6.67
CA ARG A 90 3.32 -3.33 6.76
C ARG A 90 4.26 -3.60 5.58
N PRO A 91 5.13 -2.65 5.20
CA PRO A 91 6.14 -2.94 4.19
C PRO A 91 6.93 -4.21 4.54
N GLY A 92 6.85 -5.20 3.64
CA GLY A 92 7.48 -6.51 3.86
C GLY A 92 6.68 -7.49 4.73
N GLY A 93 5.58 -7.07 5.35
CA GLY A 93 4.82 -7.88 6.31
C GLY A 93 4.25 -9.16 5.72
N LEU A 94 3.69 -9.10 4.51
CA LEU A 94 3.18 -10.28 3.81
C LEU A 94 4.29 -11.33 3.62
N ALA A 95 5.43 -10.90 3.06
CA ALA A 95 6.55 -11.80 2.79
C ALA A 95 7.19 -12.36 4.07
N ALA A 96 7.21 -11.57 5.15
CA ALA A 96 7.71 -12.01 6.45
C ALA A 96 6.77 -13.04 7.13
N LEU A 97 5.45 -12.86 6.97
CA LEU A 97 4.44 -13.75 7.55
C LEU A 97 4.33 -15.08 6.81
N THR A 98 4.36 -15.04 5.47
CA THR A 98 4.05 -16.20 4.62
C THR A 98 5.28 -16.89 4.01
N GLY A 99 6.43 -16.25 4.03
CA GLY A 99 7.61 -16.72 3.30
C GLY A 99 7.61 -16.43 1.80
N ALA A 100 6.54 -15.84 1.25
CA ALA A 100 6.44 -15.50 -0.17
C ALA A 100 7.56 -14.55 -0.63
N HIS A 101 7.94 -14.61 -1.90
CA HIS A 101 8.87 -13.67 -2.48
C HIS A 101 8.14 -12.41 -2.95
N ALA A 102 8.34 -11.29 -2.25
CA ALA A 102 7.65 -10.04 -2.54
C ALA A 102 7.86 -9.55 -3.99
N ARG A 103 9.01 -9.86 -4.61
CA ARG A 103 9.32 -9.52 -6.00
C ARG A 103 8.34 -10.14 -6.99
N ASP A 104 7.88 -11.38 -6.73
CA ASP A 104 6.99 -12.13 -7.63
C ASP A 104 5.57 -11.57 -7.59
N LEU A 105 5.25 -10.80 -6.57
CA LEU A 105 3.95 -10.15 -6.36
C LEU A 105 3.93 -8.69 -6.83
N ARG A 106 5.03 -8.14 -7.34
CA ARG A 106 5.09 -6.74 -7.76
C ARG A 106 4.21 -6.49 -8.97
N ASP A 107 3.33 -5.48 -8.87
CA ASP A 107 2.41 -5.04 -9.92
C ASP A 107 1.39 -6.10 -10.39
N VAL A 108 1.13 -7.13 -9.56
CA VAL A 108 0.13 -8.14 -9.85
C VAL A 108 -0.87 -8.31 -8.70
N THR A 109 -2.07 -8.75 -9.06
CA THR A 109 -3.06 -9.31 -8.16
C THR A 109 -3.21 -10.79 -8.50
N VAL A 110 -3.14 -11.66 -7.51
CA VAL A 110 -3.22 -13.12 -7.66
C VAL A 110 -4.26 -13.70 -6.71
N ALA A 111 -4.79 -14.90 -7.01
CA ALA A 111 -5.61 -15.64 -6.06
C ALA A 111 -4.81 -15.87 -4.77
N ALA A 112 -5.44 -15.70 -3.62
CA ALA A 112 -4.77 -15.81 -2.32
C ALA A 112 -4.18 -17.22 -2.08
N THR A 113 -4.73 -18.25 -2.72
CA THR A 113 -4.19 -19.63 -2.71
C THR A 113 -2.77 -19.75 -3.26
N THR A 114 -2.28 -18.75 -4.01
CA THR A 114 -0.88 -18.69 -4.48
C THR A 114 0.09 -18.41 -3.33
N VAL A 115 -0.38 -17.78 -2.25
CA VAL A 115 0.44 -17.27 -1.14
C VAL A 115 0.09 -17.92 0.19
N PHE A 116 -1.19 -18.26 0.40
CA PHE A 116 -1.73 -18.78 1.64
C PHE A 116 -2.21 -20.22 1.48
N ASP A 117 -2.21 -20.97 2.57
CA ASP A 117 -2.76 -22.30 2.63
C ASP A 117 -4.30 -22.31 2.47
N PRO A 118 -4.90 -23.48 2.09
CA PRO A 118 -6.34 -23.60 1.90
C PRO A 118 -7.15 -23.22 3.15
N ALA A 119 -6.68 -23.57 4.35
CA ALA A 119 -7.44 -23.30 5.57
C ALA A 119 -7.58 -21.79 5.83
N THR A 120 -6.55 -21.02 5.52
CA THR A 120 -6.59 -19.56 5.58
C THR A 120 -7.53 -18.97 4.52
N THR A 121 -7.41 -19.44 3.27
CA THR A 121 -8.22 -18.88 2.17
C THR A 121 -9.70 -19.25 2.27
N ASP A 122 -10.01 -20.48 2.72
CA ASP A 122 -11.41 -20.94 2.89
C ASP A 122 -12.10 -20.15 4.00
N ALA A 123 -11.44 -19.95 5.15
CA ALA A 123 -11.99 -19.13 6.23
C ALA A 123 -12.33 -17.69 5.78
N LEU A 124 -11.50 -17.11 4.92
CA LEU A 124 -11.75 -15.78 4.37
C LEU A 124 -12.83 -15.79 3.28
N ARG A 125 -12.93 -16.86 2.48
CA ARG A 125 -13.92 -17.00 1.41
C ARG A 125 -15.35 -17.04 1.95
N ASP A 126 -15.52 -17.57 3.16
CA ASP A 126 -16.82 -17.66 3.85
C ASP A 126 -17.30 -16.31 4.39
N LEU A 127 -16.47 -15.26 4.36
CA LEU A 127 -16.90 -13.93 4.79
C LEU A 127 -18.03 -13.42 3.90
N ALA A 128 -19.21 -13.19 4.51
CA ALA A 128 -20.43 -12.80 3.79
C ALA A 128 -20.63 -11.29 3.62
N GLY A 129 -19.83 -10.48 4.32
CA GLY A 129 -19.91 -9.02 4.31
C GLY A 129 -18.70 -8.40 5.01
N THR A 130 -18.77 -7.12 5.31
CA THR A 130 -17.69 -6.43 6.03
C THR A 130 -17.78 -6.60 7.54
N ASP A 131 -18.98 -6.95 8.05
CA ASP A 131 -19.21 -7.19 9.47
C ASP A 131 -18.54 -8.50 9.88
N GLY A 132 -17.83 -8.49 11.02
CA GLY A 132 -17.02 -9.65 11.47
C GLY A 132 -15.71 -9.86 10.70
N GLY A 133 -15.40 -9.01 9.73
CA GLY A 133 -14.18 -9.11 8.92
C GLY A 133 -12.91 -9.06 9.76
N ARG A 134 -12.88 -8.22 10.80
CA ARG A 134 -11.73 -8.10 11.69
C ARG A 134 -11.42 -9.44 12.37
N GLU A 135 -12.40 -10.03 13.03
CA GLU A 135 -12.26 -11.30 13.76
C GLU A 135 -11.86 -12.41 12.80
N THR A 136 -12.51 -12.49 11.64
CA THR A 136 -12.20 -13.48 10.60
C THR A 136 -10.76 -13.37 10.12
N PHE A 137 -10.27 -12.15 9.84
CA PHE A 137 -8.88 -11.92 9.39
C PHE A 137 -7.88 -12.16 10.53
N ASP A 138 -8.17 -11.70 11.76
CA ASP A 138 -7.32 -11.95 12.92
C ASP A 138 -7.18 -13.48 13.15
N ASP A 139 -8.26 -14.23 13.16
CA ASP A 139 -8.24 -15.67 13.37
C ASP A 139 -7.53 -16.42 12.24
N ALA A 140 -7.75 -16.01 11.00
CA ALA A 140 -7.11 -16.63 9.84
C ALA A 140 -5.60 -16.39 9.83
N LEU A 141 -5.15 -15.15 10.09
CA LEU A 141 -3.74 -14.75 9.99
C LEU A 141 -2.94 -15.09 11.28
N ALA A 142 -3.58 -15.10 12.45
CA ALA A 142 -2.90 -15.42 13.71
C ALA A 142 -2.27 -16.82 13.73
N ARG A 143 -2.85 -17.76 12.97
CA ARG A 143 -2.29 -19.12 12.81
C ARG A 143 -0.93 -19.14 12.10
N LEU A 144 -0.63 -18.13 11.30
CA LEU A 144 0.63 -17.99 10.57
C LEU A 144 1.66 -17.17 11.34
N ALA A 145 1.23 -16.45 12.40
CA ALA A 145 2.09 -15.55 13.15
C ALA A 145 3.17 -16.35 13.91
N THR A 146 4.41 -15.99 13.67
CA THR A 146 5.61 -16.54 14.32
C THR A 146 6.40 -15.38 14.95
N THR A 147 7.56 -15.67 15.51
CA THR A 147 8.47 -14.60 15.93
C THR A 147 9.05 -13.91 14.68
N PRO A 148 8.95 -12.58 14.55
CA PRO A 148 9.61 -11.85 13.48
C PRO A 148 11.12 -12.11 13.46
N THR A 149 11.69 -12.30 12.27
CA THR A 149 13.13 -12.47 12.12
C THR A 149 13.88 -11.16 12.32
N ASP A 150 15.16 -11.21 12.73
CA ASP A 150 16.01 -10.03 12.90
C ASP A 150 16.11 -9.21 11.60
N ASP A 151 16.20 -9.88 10.44
CA ASP A 151 16.19 -9.24 9.12
C ASP A 151 14.92 -8.43 8.88
N TYR A 152 13.76 -8.97 9.26
CA TYR A 152 12.50 -8.26 9.10
C TYR A 152 12.36 -7.11 10.11
N LEU A 153 12.78 -7.31 11.36
CA LEU A 153 12.80 -6.24 12.36
C LEU A 153 13.70 -5.08 11.90
N LEU A 154 14.90 -5.38 11.37
CA LEU A 154 15.80 -4.38 10.80
C LEU A 154 15.14 -3.63 9.62
N LEU A 155 14.41 -4.34 8.74
CA LEU A 155 13.64 -3.67 7.67
C LEU A 155 12.62 -2.70 8.25
N LEU A 156 11.88 -3.09 9.30
CA LEU A 156 10.88 -2.21 9.92
C LEU A 156 11.52 -0.96 10.55
N GLU A 157 12.70 -1.09 11.16
CA GLU A 157 13.47 0.05 11.68
C GLU A 157 13.89 1.01 10.56
N VAL A 158 14.38 0.47 9.43
CA VAL A 158 14.72 1.28 8.25
C VAL A 158 13.49 2.00 7.69
N ILE A 159 12.37 1.30 7.56
CA ILE A 159 11.10 1.89 7.08
C ILE A 159 10.62 2.98 8.06
N ALA A 160 10.70 2.74 9.35
CA ALA A 160 10.33 3.73 10.37
C ALA A 160 11.21 4.99 10.29
N ALA A 161 12.53 4.83 10.07
CA ALA A 161 13.44 5.95 9.87
C ALA A 161 13.07 6.76 8.61
N MET A 162 12.78 6.09 7.48
CA MET A 162 12.36 6.75 6.23
C MET A 162 11.03 7.54 6.39
N LEU A 163 10.12 7.06 7.24
CA LEU A 163 8.85 7.71 7.51
C LEU A 163 8.96 8.89 8.50
N ALA A 164 9.80 8.72 9.53
CA ALA A 164 9.91 9.71 10.61
C ALA A 164 10.81 10.90 10.23
N ASP A 165 11.79 10.69 9.37
CA ASP A 165 12.80 11.70 9.03
C ASP A 165 12.67 12.17 7.59
N ARG A 166 11.95 13.26 7.39
CA ARG A 166 11.75 13.90 6.08
C ARG A 166 13.03 14.50 5.46
N SER A 167 14.11 14.61 6.22
CA SER A 167 15.41 15.06 5.70
C SER A 167 16.16 13.98 4.93
N LEU A 168 15.76 12.70 5.06
CA LEU A 168 16.32 11.59 4.32
C LEU A 168 15.85 11.61 2.87
N LEU A 169 16.63 12.22 1.99
CA LEU A 169 16.32 12.38 0.57
C LEU A 169 17.02 11.35 -0.32
N ARG A 170 18.08 10.70 0.18
CA ARG A 170 18.91 9.75 -0.55
C ARG A 170 19.11 8.46 0.23
N VAL A 171 19.27 7.36 -0.50
CA VAL A 171 19.51 6.03 0.11
C VAL A 171 20.76 6.02 0.98
N ALA A 172 21.84 6.71 0.58
CA ALA A 172 23.05 6.82 1.37
C ALA A 172 22.84 7.48 2.74
N GLU A 173 21.92 8.41 2.86
CA GLU A 173 21.54 9.05 4.13
C GLU A 173 20.79 8.06 5.03
N VAL A 174 19.93 7.21 4.43
CA VAL A 174 19.24 6.13 5.15
C VAL A 174 20.26 5.08 5.65
N GLU A 175 21.23 4.70 4.80
CA GLU A 175 22.31 3.78 5.17
C GLU A 175 23.10 4.30 6.37
N GLN A 176 23.49 5.57 6.33
CA GLN A 176 24.20 6.22 7.42
C GLN A 176 23.36 6.32 8.69
N ARG A 177 22.10 6.73 8.56
CA ARG A 177 21.16 6.92 9.68
C ARG A 177 20.87 5.62 10.42
N CYS A 178 20.75 4.51 9.68
CA CYS A 178 20.42 3.19 10.24
C CYS A 178 21.66 2.31 10.50
N GLY A 179 22.86 2.72 10.10
CA GLY A 179 24.05 1.90 10.22
C GLY A 179 24.03 0.63 9.36
N VAL A 180 23.31 0.64 8.23
CA VAL A 180 23.08 -0.53 7.38
C VAL A 180 23.81 -0.35 6.06
N GLY A 181 24.63 -1.32 5.67
CA GLY A 181 25.35 -1.26 4.40
C GLY A 181 24.44 -1.51 3.19
N THR A 182 24.81 -0.93 2.03
CA THR A 182 24.05 -0.97 0.76
C THR A 182 23.57 -2.37 0.38
N ARG A 183 24.43 -3.38 0.47
CA ARG A 183 24.09 -4.77 0.10
C ARG A 183 22.99 -5.34 1.01
N THR A 184 23.09 -5.12 2.32
CA THR A 184 22.09 -5.57 3.29
C THR A 184 20.77 -4.89 3.01
N LEU A 185 20.78 -3.56 2.80
CA LEU A 185 19.60 -2.79 2.52
C LEU A 185 18.89 -3.29 1.22
N GLN A 186 19.65 -3.48 0.14
CA GLN A 186 19.12 -4.02 -1.12
C GLN A 186 18.51 -5.40 -0.93
N ARG A 187 19.20 -6.32 -0.23
CA ARG A 187 18.71 -7.68 0.04
C ARG A 187 17.41 -7.69 0.84
N LEU A 188 17.31 -6.85 1.89
CA LEU A 188 16.08 -6.73 2.69
C LEU A 188 14.90 -6.26 1.86
N PHE A 189 15.08 -5.21 1.07
CA PHE A 189 14.02 -4.68 0.23
C PHE A 189 13.63 -5.65 -0.90
N GLU A 190 14.59 -6.30 -1.54
CA GLU A 190 14.31 -7.32 -2.57
C GLU A 190 13.53 -8.50 -1.97
N ARG A 191 13.97 -9.00 -0.80
CA ARG A 191 13.36 -10.17 -0.15
C ARG A 191 11.95 -9.89 0.34
N TYR A 192 11.74 -8.77 1.03
CA TYR A 192 10.52 -8.52 1.78
C TYR A 192 9.56 -7.55 1.09
N VAL A 193 10.06 -6.54 0.37
CA VAL A 193 9.22 -5.47 -0.20
C VAL A 193 8.98 -5.64 -1.70
N GLY A 194 9.94 -6.21 -2.43
CA GLY A 194 9.86 -6.45 -3.87
C GLY A 194 10.18 -5.22 -4.73
N VAL A 195 10.50 -4.08 -4.11
CA VAL A 195 10.91 -2.84 -4.77
C VAL A 195 12.18 -2.30 -4.11
N THR A 196 12.86 -1.35 -4.76
CA THR A 196 14.13 -0.83 -4.26
C THR A 196 13.94 0.15 -3.09
N PRO A 197 14.96 0.31 -2.20
CA PRO A 197 14.95 1.35 -1.16
C PRO A 197 14.71 2.75 -1.73
N LYS A 198 15.32 3.05 -2.88
CA LYS A 198 15.15 4.33 -3.58
C LYS A 198 13.68 4.57 -3.97
N TRP A 199 13.01 3.52 -4.47
CA TRP A 199 11.60 3.63 -4.86
C TRP A 199 10.72 3.94 -3.64
N VAL A 200 10.93 3.23 -2.51
CA VAL A 200 10.16 3.45 -1.28
C VAL A 200 10.37 4.86 -0.75
N LEU A 201 11.61 5.31 -0.68
CA LEU A 201 11.94 6.66 -0.24
C LEU A 201 11.29 7.73 -1.13
N SER A 202 11.32 7.54 -2.47
CA SER A 202 10.64 8.43 -3.42
C SER A 202 9.13 8.45 -3.20
N ARG A 203 8.51 7.30 -2.86
CA ARG A 203 7.06 7.23 -2.58
C ARG A 203 6.68 8.00 -1.32
N TYR A 204 7.43 7.86 -0.23
CA TYR A 204 7.17 8.62 1.00
C TYR A 204 7.30 10.13 0.78
N ARG A 205 8.36 10.56 0.09
CA ARG A 205 8.52 11.97 -0.29
C ARG A 205 7.35 12.50 -1.12
N MET A 206 6.84 11.69 -2.07
CA MET A 206 5.69 12.09 -2.88
C MET A 206 4.40 12.20 -2.04
N HIS A 207 4.19 11.32 -1.06
CA HIS A 207 3.09 11.45 -0.11
C HIS A 207 3.20 12.74 0.72
N ASP A 208 4.41 13.10 1.17
CA ASP A 208 4.64 14.35 1.89
C ASP A 208 4.35 15.58 1.00
N VAL A 209 4.73 15.54 -0.27
CA VAL A 209 4.40 16.60 -1.25
C VAL A 209 2.89 16.74 -1.40
N VAL A 210 2.15 15.65 -1.54
CA VAL A 210 0.69 15.67 -1.64
C VAL A 210 0.09 16.27 -0.37
N THR A 211 0.57 15.86 0.80
CA THR A 211 0.13 16.41 2.09
C THR A 211 0.37 17.93 2.19
N ASP A 212 1.54 18.41 1.74
CA ASP A 212 1.83 19.85 1.72
C ASP A 212 0.88 20.62 0.76
N LEU A 213 0.62 20.05 -0.43
CA LEU A 213 -0.28 20.65 -1.40
C LEU A 213 -1.73 20.71 -0.88
N ASP A 214 -2.21 19.64 -0.23
CA ASP A 214 -3.53 19.56 0.38
C ASP A 214 -3.66 20.53 1.56
N ALA A 215 -2.56 20.76 2.29
CA ALA A 215 -2.47 21.77 3.34
C ALA A 215 -2.38 23.23 2.81
N GLY A 216 -2.44 23.43 1.48
CA GLY A 216 -2.43 24.75 0.87
C GLY A 216 -1.04 25.37 0.72
N TYR A 217 -0.01 24.56 0.43
CA TYR A 217 1.34 25.07 0.17
C TYR A 217 1.34 26.28 -0.76
N GLY A 218 1.88 27.41 -0.27
CA GLY A 218 1.86 28.71 -0.96
C GLY A 218 3.14 29.08 -1.73
N GLY A 219 4.18 28.23 -1.67
CA GLY A 219 5.45 28.45 -2.38
C GLY A 219 5.41 28.06 -3.85
N SER A 220 6.53 28.23 -4.54
CA SER A 220 6.65 27.81 -5.93
C SER A 220 6.82 26.28 -6.03
N LEU A 221 6.45 25.71 -7.19
CA LEU A 221 6.69 24.29 -7.45
C LEU A 221 8.19 23.95 -7.56
N ALA A 222 9.04 24.93 -7.89
CA ALA A 222 10.49 24.78 -7.88
C ALA A 222 11.01 24.64 -6.45
N ASP A 223 10.52 25.47 -5.51
CA ASP A 223 10.88 25.37 -4.09
C ASP A 223 10.40 24.05 -3.48
N LEU A 224 9.19 23.60 -3.85
CA LEU A 224 8.65 22.32 -3.41
C LEU A 224 9.50 21.15 -3.92
N ALA A 225 9.90 21.17 -5.19
CA ALA A 225 10.80 20.19 -5.77
C ALA A 225 12.15 20.16 -5.04
N ALA A 226 12.75 21.31 -4.79
CA ALA A 226 14.02 21.44 -4.06
C ALA A 226 13.89 20.95 -2.60
N LYS A 227 12.82 21.33 -1.90
CA LYS A 227 12.52 20.92 -0.51
C LYS A 227 12.55 19.40 -0.36
N TYR A 228 12.00 18.68 -1.32
CA TYR A 228 11.89 17.21 -1.29
C TYR A 228 12.97 16.51 -2.15
N GLY A 229 14.04 17.23 -2.55
CA GLY A 229 15.25 16.65 -3.15
C GLY A 229 15.09 16.18 -4.59
N TRP A 230 14.15 16.73 -5.36
CA TRP A 230 14.17 16.60 -6.82
C TRP A 230 15.25 17.50 -7.43
N PHE A 231 15.88 17.02 -8.49
CA PHE A 231 16.94 17.75 -9.17
C PHE A 231 16.43 19.08 -9.74
N ASP A 232 15.23 19.06 -10.36
CA ASP A 232 14.57 20.24 -10.90
C ASP A 232 13.04 20.07 -10.90
N GLN A 233 12.33 21.17 -11.18
CA GLN A 233 10.86 21.20 -11.25
C GLN A 233 10.32 20.32 -12.39
N ALA A 234 11.04 20.16 -13.51
CA ALA A 234 10.57 19.38 -14.65
C ALA A 234 10.57 17.88 -14.32
N HIS A 235 11.62 17.40 -13.64
CA HIS A 235 11.69 16.04 -13.12
C HIS A 235 10.59 15.77 -12.08
N PHE A 236 10.43 16.68 -11.12
CA PHE A 236 9.35 16.61 -10.14
C PHE A 236 7.97 16.54 -10.81
N THR A 237 7.69 17.45 -11.76
CA THR A 237 6.40 17.52 -12.46
C THR A 237 6.09 16.24 -13.22
N ARG A 238 7.08 15.63 -13.89
CA ARG A 238 6.89 14.34 -14.58
C ARG A 238 6.54 13.23 -13.59
N GLU A 239 7.35 13.05 -12.54
CA GLU A 239 7.15 11.99 -11.56
C GLU A 239 5.81 12.17 -10.81
N PHE A 240 5.44 13.38 -10.47
CA PHE A 240 4.15 13.71 -9.86
C PHE A 240 2.99 13.38 -10.81
N THR A 241 3.09 13.79 -12.09
CA THR A 241 2.02 13.55 -13.07
C THR A 241 1.85 12.07 -13.37
N ASP A 242 2.94 11.32 -13.48
CA ASP A 242 2.91 9.87 -13.69
C ASP A 242 2.22 9.14 -12.52
N LEU A 243 2.37 9.66 -11.31
CA LEU A 243 1.81 9.06 -10.12
C LEU A 243 0.38 9.49 -9.83
N ILE A 244 0.11 10.80 -9.91
CA ILE A 244 -1.16 11.41 -9.50
C ILE A 244 -2.15 11.46 -10.68
N GLY A 245 -1.63 11.46 -11.91
CA GLY A 245 -2.43 11.54 -13.14
C GLY A 245 -2.74 12.96 -13.60
N VAL A 246 -2.36 13.99 -12.82
CA VAL A 246 -2.48 15.41 -13.19
C VAL A 246 -1.23 16.16 -12.76
N PRO A 247 -0.83 17.22 -13.49
CA PRO A 247 0.32 18.04 -13.11
C PRO A 247 0.12 18.70 -11.73
N PRO A 248 1.20 18.92 -10.94
CA PRO A 248 1.11 19.47 -9.58
C PRO A 248 0.47 20.86 -9.55
N GLY A 249 0.69 21.71 -10.55
CA GLY A 249 0.04 23.02 -10.65
C GLY A 249 -1.48 22.93 -10.91
N SER A 250 -1.96 21.87 -11.54
CA SER A 250 -3.39 21.61 -11.72
C SER A 250 -4.01 20.99 -10.46
N TYR A 251 -3.24 20.15 -9.77
CA TYR A 251 -3.62 19.58 -8.48
C TYR A 251 -3.84 20.70 -7.44
N GLN A 252 -2.85 21.57 -7.25
CA GLN A 252 -2.90 22.69 -6.32
C GLN A 252 -4.10 23.64 -6.53
N ARG A 253 -4.58 23.79 -7.79
CA ARG A 253 -5.75 24.64 -8.10
C ARG A 253 -7.09 24.00 -7.77
N ARG A 254 -7.18 22.68 -7.64
CA ARG A 254 -8.43 21.97 -7.30
C ARG A 254 -8.74 22.01 -5.81
N GLU A 255 -7.70 22.16 -5.00
CA GLU A 255 -7.81 22.22 -3.53
C GLU A 255 -8.00 23.65 -2.99
N ARG A 256 -7.93 24.67 -3.87
CA ARG A 256 -8.28 26.06 -3.54
C ARG A 256 -9.70 26.40 -3.95
#